data_27aa45cbb46ecff07465bb0176bdc4e5
#
_entry.id   27aa45cbb46ecff07465bb0176bdc4e5
#
_cell.length_a   1.000
_cell.length_b   1.000
_cell.length_c   1.000
_cell.angle_alpha   90.00
_cell.angle_beta   90.00
_cell.angle_gamma   90.00
#
_symmetry.space_group_name_H-M   'P 1'
#
loop_
_entity.id
_entity.type
_entity.pdbx_description
1 polymer ?
#
loop_
_entity_poly.entity_id
_entity_poly.type
_entity_poly.pdbx_seq_one_letter_code
_entity_poly.pdbx_strand_id
1 'polypeptide(L)'
;HDALPILVTPQNTVYMPGGTAFYCSHAIRHFNDIDYALVTAVGATEMNVVEQLREMGIHVTALPSKYSVYFENIYGANPDDRTQRVLAKADPFTAGQLKDIDAQIYHLGSLLADDFSLEVIKELSQKGLIAVDSQGYLREVRDTHVYPVDWTDKREALQYIHFLKVNEHEMEVLTGLSDPHEAARQLYEWGVKEVLVTLRSEE
;
A
#
# COMPACT_ATOMS: atom_id res chain seq x y z
N HIS A 1 -2.08 -2.97 4.71
CA HIS A 1 -1.47 -3.99 5.57
C HIS A 1 -0.22 -3.46 6.27
N ASP A 2 0.03 -3.92 7.49
CA ASP A 2 1.36 -3.87 8.06
C ASP A 2 2.23 -4.92 7.39
N ALA A 3 3.46 -4.59 7.11
CA ALA A 3 4.46 -5.53 6.63
C ALA A 3 5.52 -5.74 7.70
N LEU A 4 6.11 -6.90 7.70
CA LEU A 4 7.28 -7.23 8.52
C LEU A 4 8.47 -7.42 7.57
N PRO A 5 9.12 -6.32 7.15
CA PRO A 5 10.30 -6.42 6.32
C PRO A 5 11.46 -7.06 7.09
N ILE A 6 12.07 -8.02 6.43
CA ILE A 6 13.35 -8.60 6.81
C ILE A 6 14.40 -7.95 5.92
N LEU A 7 15.32 -7.24 6.52
CA LEU A 7 16.44 -6.61 5.81
C LEU A 7 17.63 -7.54 5.87
N VAL A 8 18.04 -8.07 4.74
CA VAL A 8 19.20 -8.94 4.61
C VAL A 8 20.31 -8.20 3.88
N THR A 9 21.42 -8.01 4.55
CA THR A 9 22.65 -7.49 3.97
C THR A 9 23.76 -8.54 4.09
N PRO A 10 24.90 -8.40 3.38
CA PRO A 10 26.02 -9.34 3.55
C PRO A 10 26.54 -9.45 4.99
N GLN A 11 26.27 -8.45 5.84
CA GLN A 11 26.78 -8.37 7.22
C GLN A 11 25.71 -8.63 8.28
N ASN A 12 24.42 -8.44 7.96
CA ASN A 12 23.38 -8.49 9.00
C ASN A 12 22.00 -8.83 8.44
N THR A 13 21.15 -9.36 9.33
CA THR A 13 19.72 -9.55 9.08
C THR A 13 18.93 -8.84 10.18
N VAL A 14 18.05 -7.92 9.79
CA VAL A 14 17.23 -7.11 10.70
C VAL A 14 15.76 -7.35 10.44
N TYR A 15 15.01 -7.60 11.50
CA TYR A 15 13.55 -7.68 11.48
C TYR A 15 12.98 -6.37 12.00
N MET A 16 12.06 -5.77 11.27
CA MET A 16 11.47 -4.49 11.67
C MET A 16 10.01 -4.41 11.19
N PRO A 17 9.14 -3.70 11.92
CA PRO A 17 7.81 -3.38 11.39
C PRO A 17 7.94 -2.36 10.24
N GLY A 18 6.99 -2.42 9.30
CA GLY A 18 6.99 -1.54 8.15
C GLY A 18 5.68 -1.63 7.37
N GLY A 19 5.74 -1.28 6.08
CA GLY A 19 4.57 -1.21 5.21
C GLY A 19 3.86 0.14 5.29
N THR A 20 2.89 0.34 4.41
CA THR A 20 2.17 1.61 4.30
C THR A 20 1.45 1.97 5.60
N ALA A 21 0.82 1.00 6.25
CA ALA A 21 0.11 1.21 7.50
C ALA A 21 1.03 1.75 8.61
N PHE A 22 2.18 1.11 8.81
CA PHE A 22 3.15 1.50 9.82
C PHE A 22 3.71 2.92 9.57
N TYR A 23 4.23 3.17 8.38
CA TYR A 23 4.85 4.47 8.06
C TYR A 23 3.84 5.61 8.01
N CYS A 24 2.63 5.38 7.46
CA CYS A 24 1.57 6.38 7.45
C CYS A 24 1.14 6.75 8.86
N SER A 25 0.97 5.78 9.76
CA SER A 25 0.63 6.01 11.17
C SER A 25 1.68 6.85 11.88
N HIS A 26 2.97 6.56 11.65
CA HIS A 26 4.06 7.35 12.21
C HIS A 26 4.10 8.79 11.69
N ALA A 27 3.78 9.01 10.42
CA ALA A 27 3.76 10.35 9.83
C ALA A 27 2.56 11.16 10.33
N ILE A 28 1.35 10.57 10.26
CA ILE A 28 0.10 11.30 10.50
C ILE A 28 -0.08 11.73 11.96
N ARG A 29 0.49 10.99 12.91
CA ARG A 29 0.42 11.34 14.34
C ARG A 29 1.02 12.69 14.70
N HIS A 30 1.80 13.30 13.80
CA HIS A 30 2.36 14.63 13.99
C HIS A 30 1.40 15.76 13.59
N PHE A 31 0.23 15.41 13.05
CA PHE A 31 -0.81 16.35 12.66
C PHE A 31 -1.97 16.26 13.68
N ASN A 32 -2.11 17.29 14.53
CA ASN A 32 -3.08 17.28 15.63
C ASN A 32 -4.54 17.46 15.19
N ASP A 33 -4.76 17.94 13.97
CA ASP A 33 -6.08 18.28 13.45
C ASP A 33 -6.68 17.17 12.56
N ILE A 34 -6.01 16.02 12.50
CA ILE A 34 -6.46 14.88 11.67
C ILE A 34 -6.97 13.77 12.59
N ASP A 35 -8.25 13.45 12.48
CA ASP A 35 -8.81 12.24 13.07
C ASP A 35 -8.43 11.05 12.20
N TYR A 36 -7.54 10.21 12.70
CA TYR A 36 -6.95 9.08 12.00
C TYR A 36 -7.25 7.77 12.68
N ALA A 37 -7.76 6.82 11.91
CA ALA A 37 -7.90 5.44 12.34
C ALA A 37 -7.24 4.50 11.32
N LEU A 38 -6.56 3.48 11.81
CA LEU A 38 -5.93 2.45 11.02
C LEU A 38 -6.77 1.18 11.04
N VAL A 39 -7.04 0.61 9.87
CA VAL A 39 -7.53 -0.77 9.73
C VAL A 39 -6.44 -1.59 9.08
N THR A 40 -6.01 -2.65 9.74
CA THR A 40 -4.97 -3.52 9.24
C THR A 40 -5.32 -5.00 9.47
N ALA A 41 -4.69 -5.90 8.72
CA ALA A 41 -4.85 -7.34 8.92
C ALA A 41 -3.49 -7.94 9.24
N VAL A 42 -3.41 -8.61 10.40
CA VAL A 42 -2.17 -9.21 10.92
C VAL A 42 -2.42 -10.61 11.46
N GLY A 43 -1.38 -11.44 11.41
CA GLY A 43 -1.37 -12.74 12.05
C GLY A 43 -1.33 -12.62 13.58
N ALA A 44 -1.78 -13.66 14.27
CA ALA A 44 -1.87 -13.64 15.75
C ALA A 44 -0.51 -13.46 16.46
N THR A 45 0.58 -13.84 15.80
CA THR A 45 1.94 -13.74 16.35
C THR A 45 2.51 -12.33 16.30
N GLU A 46 1.92 -11.42 15.49
CA GLU A 46 2.41 -10.05 15.28
C GLU A 46 1.51 -8.98 15.93
N MET A 47 0.60 -9.39 16.81
CA MET A 47 -0.26 -8.45 17.54
C MET A 47 0.50 -7.42 18.39
N ASN A 48 1.74 -7.72 18.75
CA ASN A 48 2.61 -6.76 19.43
C ASN A 48 2.87 -5.48 18.62
N VAL A 49 2.89 -5.56 17.28
CA VAL A 49 3.03 -4.38 16.42
C VAL A 49 1.78 -3.50 16.51
N VAL A 50 0.60 -4.12 16.56
CA VAL A 50 -0.68 -3.42 16.74
C VAL A 50 -0.71 -2.72 18.10
N GLU A 51 -0.27 -3.40 19.17
CA GLU A 51 -0.23 -2.78 20.49
C GLU A 51 0.75 -1.60 20.56
N GLN A 52 1.90 -1.69 19.90
CA GLN A 52 2.83 -0.55 19.80
C GLN A 52 2.19 0.68 19.12
N LEU A 53 1.42 0.47 18.05
CA LEU A 53 0.70 1.56 17.38
C LEU A 53 -0.38 2.16 18.29
N ARG A 54 -1.10 1.33 19.06
CA ARG A 54 -2.09 1.79 20.06
C ARG A 54 -1.45 2.58 21.18
N GLU A 55 -0.30 2.14 21.70
CA GLU A 55 0.48 2.86 22.71
C GLU A 55 0.94 4.23 22.22
N MET A 56 1.15 4.40 20.92
CA MET A 56 1.43 5.70 20.30
C MET A 56 0.19 6.58 20.09
N GLY A 57 -0.98 6.15 20.54
CA GLY A 57 -2.23 6.87 20.42
C GLY A 57 -2.97 6.67 19.09
N ILE A 58 -2.58 5.71 18.28
CA ILE A 58 -3.27 5.38 17.02
C ILE A 58 -4.49 4.49 17.32
N HIS A 59 -5.65 4.87 16.80
CA HIS A 59 -6.82 4.03 16.85
C HIS A 59 -6.70 2.90 15.81
N VAL A 60 -6.40 1.67 16.25
CA VAL A 60 -6.16 0.53 15.36
C VAL A 60 -7.24 -0.52 15.49
N THR A 61 -7.89 -0.83 14.37
CA THR A 61 -8.75 -2.01 14.19
C THR A 61 -7.93 -3.10 13.50
N ALA A 62 -7.56 -4.13 14.25
CA ALA A 62 -6.84 -5.28 13.73
C ALA A 62 -7.84 -6.36 13.29
N LEU A 63 -7.88 -6.65 12.00
CA LEU A 63 -8.64 -7.77 11.44
C LEU A 63 -7.79 -9.04 11.54
N PRO A 64 -8.38 -10.17 11.92
CA PRO A 64 -7.65 -11.43 11.97
C PRO A 64 -7.25 -11.86 10.56
N SER A 65 -6.01 -12.29 10.42
CA SER A 65 -5.46 -12.88 9.21
C SER A 65 -4.67 -14.15 9.57
N LYS A 66 -4.59 -15.08 8.64
CA LYS A 66 -3.81 -16.30 8.84
C LYS A 66 -2.33 -16.00 9.06
N TYR A 67 -1.82 -15.02 8.27
CA TYR A 67 -0.44 -14.54 8.36
C TYR A 67 -0.42 -13.01 8.25
N SER A 68 0.65 -12.40 8.70
CA SER A 68 1.03 -11.04 8.30
C SER A 68 1.78 -11.06 6.98
N VAL A 69 1.96 -9.89 6.35
CA VAL A 69 2.78 -9.79 5.15
C VAL A 69 4.26 -9.75 5.56
N TYR A 70 5.05 -10.71 5.07
CA TYR A 70 6.49 -10.76 5.28
C TYR A 70 7.22 -10.45 3.98
N PHE A 71 7.87 -9.29 3.94
CA PHE A 71 8.79 -8.93 2.87
C PHE A 71 10.23 -9.22 3.29
N GLU A 72 10.98 -9.93 2.48
CA GLU A 72 12.41 -10.06 2.61
C GLU A 72 13.09 -9.18 1.54
N ASN A 73 13.84 -8.18 2.00
CA ASN A 73 14.61 -7.30 1.14
C ASN A 73 16.09 -7.70 1.25
N ILE A 74 16.61 -8.27 0.19
CA ILE A 74 17.98 -8.76 0.11
C ILE A 74 18.80 -7.72 -0.67
N TYR A 75 19.78 -7.13 -0.03
CA TYR A 75 20.70 -6.17 -0.62
C TYR A 75 22.03 -6.85 -0.96
N GLY A 76 22.52 -6.64 -2.19
CA GLY A 76 23.83 -7.10 -2.62
C GLY A 76 24.97 -6.23 -2.09
N ALA A 77 26.16 -6.41 -2.67
CA ALA A 77 27.31 -5.55 -2.39
C ALA A 77 27.07 -4.10 -2.86
N ASN A 78 26.28 -3.91 -3.92
CA ASN A 78 25.76 -2.61 -4.34
C ASN A 78 24.40 -2.40 -3.66
N PRO A 79 24.20 -1.31 -2.87
CA PRO A 79 22.93 -1.00 -2.22
C PRO A 79 21.74 -0.80 -3.18
N ASP A 80 22.01 -0.49 -4.45
CA ASP A 80 20.98 -0.34 -5.48
C ASP A 80 20.44 -1.69 -5.98
N ASP A 81 21.22 -2.77 -5.79
CA ASP A 81 20.83 -4.13 -6.16
C ASP A 81 20.01 -4.75 -5.04
N ARG A 82 18.69 -4.51 -5.08
CA ARG A 82 17.74 -5.08 -4.13
C ARG A 82 16.89 -6.15 -4.78
N THR A 83 16.92 -7.36 -4.22
CA THR A 83 15.94 -8.40 -4.51
C THR A 83 14.87 -8.41 -3.44
N GLN A 84 13.61 -8.51 -3.84
CA GLN A 84 12.48 -8.54 -2.92
C GLN A 84 11.72 -9.86 -3.05
N ARG A 85 11.44 -10.48 -1.90
CA ARG A 85 10.62 -11.68 -1.80
C ARG A 85 9.49 -11.46 -0.81
N VAL A 86 8.36 -12.14 -1.02
CA VAL A 86 7.24 -12.18 -0.09
C VAL A 86 7.15 -13.59 0.47
N LEU A 87 7.49 -13.77 1.73
CA LEU A 87 7.55 -15.07 2.39
C LEU A 87 6.18 -15.50 2.92
N ALA A 88 5.31 -14.53 3.25
CA ALA A 88 3.93 -14.77 3.66
C ALA A 88 3.06 -13.61 3.22
N LYS A 89 1.76 -13.88 3.01
CA LYS A 89 0.75 -12.89 2.64
C LYS A 89 -0.33 -12.85 3.73
N ALA A 90 -0.82 -11.64 4.02
CA ALA A 90 -2.04 -11.48 4.80
C ALA A 90 -3.27 -11.80 3.92
N ASP A 91 -4.38 -12.11 4.58
CA ASP A 91 -5.64 -12.30 3.89
C ASP A 91 -6.11 -10.96 3.28
N PRO A 92 -6.66 -10.95 2.04
CA PRO A 92 -7.19 -9.74 1.43
C PRO A 92 -8.31 -9.11 2.25
N PHE A 93 -8.47 -7.80 2.14
CA PHE A 93 -9.63 -7.11 2.71
C PHE A 93 -10.90 -7.39 1.91
N THR A 94 -12.00 -7.55 2.61
CA THR A 94 -13.31 -7.72 2.00
C THR A 94 -14.23 -6.55 2.32
N ALA A 95 -15.18 -6.24 1.44
CA ALA A 95 -16.17 -5.20 1.65
C ALA A 95 -16.98 -5.43 2.96
N GLY A 96 -17.30 -6.68 3.26
CA GLY A 96 -18.01 -7.04 4.49
C GLY A 96 -17.25 -6.71 5.78
N GLN A 97 -15.92 -6.83 5.78
CA GLN A 97 -15.08 -6.46 6.93
C GLN A 97 -15.00 -4.93 7.13
N LEU A 98 -15.15 -4.17 6.06
CA LEU A 98 -14.99 -2.71 6.06
C LEU A 98 -16.34 -1.96 6.08
N LYS A 99 -17.47 -2.68 6.11
CA LYS A 99 -18.81 -2.09 6.01
C LYS A 99 -19.14 -1.06 7.11
N ASP A 100 -18.64 -1.29 8.32
CA ASP A 100 -18.89 -0.45 9.50
C ASP A 100 -17.77 0.59 9.74
N ILE A 101 -16.82 0.70 8.83
CA ILE A 101 -15.77 1.71 8.87
C ILE A 101 -16.26 2.95 8.11
N ASP A 102 -16.36 4.08 8.80
CA ASP A 102 -16.76 5.35 8.22
C ASP A 102 -15.61 6.35 8.29
N ALA A 103 -15.30 6.96 7.14
CA ALA A 103 -14.28 7.98 7.03
C ALA A 103 -14.60 8.97 5.88
N GLN A 104 -14.07 10.18 5.97
CA GLN A 104 -14.13 11.14 4.87
C GLN A 104 -13.21 10.75 3.72
N ILE A 105 -12.05 10.17 4.05
CA ILE A 105 -11.05 9.70 3.09
C ILE A 105 -10.61 8.29 3.50
N TYR A 106 -10.67 7.36 2.56
CA TYR A 106 -10.12 6.01 2.70
C TYR A 106 -8.80 5.94 1.94
N HIS A 107 -7.70 5.81 2.68
CA HIS A 107 -6.39 5.60 2.08
C HIS A 107 -6.09 4.10 1.97
N LEU A 108 -6.10 3.58 0.76
CA LEU A 108 -5.81 2.17 0.46
C LEU A 108 -4.32 1.99 0.21
N GLY A 109 -3.60 1.64 1.27
CA GLY A 109 -2.17 1.36 1.24
C GLY A 109 -1.90 -0.10 0.93
N SER A 110 -2.16 -0.54 -0.31
CA SER A 110 -1.91 -1.90 -0.73
C SER A 110 -0.41 -2.22 -0.77
N LEU A 111 -0.07 -3.45 -0.40
CA LEU A 111 1.29 -3.99 -0.53
C LEU A 111 1.39 -4.94 -1.72
N LEU A 112 0.29 -5.62 -2.05
CA LEU A 112 0.18 -6.61 -3.12
C LEU A 112 -1.11 -6.37 -3.92
N ALA A 113 -1.14 -6.87 -5.15
CA ALA A 113 -2.21 -6.61 -6.12
C ALA A 113 -3.59 -7.13 -5.70
N ASP A 114 -3.63 -8.11 -4.82
CA ASP A 114 -4.85 -8.74 -4.34
C ASP A 114 -5.32 -8.25 -2.96
N ASP A 115 -4.67 -7.23 -2.37
CA ASP A 115 -5.05 -6.72 -1.04
C ASP A 115 -6.46 -6.11 -1.02
N PHE A 116 -6.83 -5.37 -2.05
CA PHE A 116 -8.15 -4.75 -2.20
C PHE A 116 -8.72 -5.03 -3.59
N SER A 117 -9.86 -5.68 -3.63
CA SER A 117 -10.58 -5.91 -4.88
C SER A 117 -11.25 -4.63 -5.40
N LEU A 118 -11.63 -4.65 -6.69
CA LEU A 118 -12.44 -3.58 -7.28
C LEU A 118 -13.77 -3.38 -6.53
N GLU A 119 -14.37 -4.46 -6.01
CA GLU A 119 -15.58 -4.40 -5.19
C GLU A 119 -15.37 -3.56 -3.92
N VAL A 120 -14.26 -3.77 -3.21
CA VAL A 120 -13.90 -2.98 -2.03
C VAL A 120 -13.77 -1.49 -2.36
N ILE A 121 -13.08 -1.16 -3.46
CA ILE A 121 -12.94 0.23 -3.93
C ILE A 121 -14.32 0.85 -4.18
N LYS A 122 -15.20 0.15 -4.89
CA LYS A 122 -16.57 0.62 -5.20
C LYS A 122 -17.40 0.85 -3.95
N GLU A 123 -17.42 -0.10 -3.03
CA GLU A 123 -18.18 0.02 -1.78
C GLU A 123 -17.70 1.20 -0.92
N LEU A 124 -16.39 1.36 -0.74
CA LEU A 124 -15.84 2.46 0.04
C LEU A 124 -16.06 3.81 -0.65
N SER A 125 -16.04 3.86 -1.99
CA SER A 125 -16.27 5.10 -2.75
C SER A 125 -17.68 5.68 -2.59
N GLN A 126 -18.64 4.86 -2.18
CA GLN A 126 -20.00 5.30 -1.86
C GLN A 126 -20.08 6.02 -0.51
N LYS A 127 -19.08 5.85 0.34
CA LYS A 127 -19.04 6.37 1.72
C LYS A 127 -18.11 7.57 1.86
N GLY A 128 -17.03 7.65 1.06
CA GLY A 128 -16.06 8.74 1.14
C GLY A 128 -15.09 8.77 -0.04
N LEU A 129 -14.12 9.66 0.02
CA LEU A 129 -13.10 9.83 -1.01
C LEU A 129 -12.08 8.69 -0.92
N ILE A 130 -11.60 8.23 -2.07
CA ILE A 130 -10.63 7.15 -2.16
C ILE A 130 -9.26 7.71 -2.54
N ALA A 131 -8.26 7.45 -1.70
CA ALA A 131 -6.84 7.69 -1.96
C ALA A 131 -6.12 6.34 -2.12
N VAL A 132 -5.29 6.21 -3.15
CA VAL A 132 -4.57 4.97 -3.45
C VAL A 132 -3.09 5.24 -3.67
N ASP A 133 -2.22 4.45 -3.02
CA ASP A 133 -0.84 4.24 -3.48
C ASP A 133 -0.84 3.06 -4.46
N SER A 134 -0.45 3.30 -5.71
CA SER A 134 -0.54 2.31 -6.79
C SER A 134 0.41 1.13 -6.62
N GLN A 135 1.42 1.26 -5.80
CA GLN A 135 2.55 0.33 -5.71
C GLN A 135 2.11 -1.14 -5.52
N GLY A 136 1.17 -1.40 -4.62
CA GLY A 136 0.71 -2.76 -4.35
C GLY A 136 0.00 -3.37 -5.55
N TYR A 137 -0.84 -2.62 -6.25
CA TYR A 137 -1.59 -3.10 -7.42
C TYR A 137 -0.71 -3.53 -8.60
N LEU A 138 0.55 -3.07 -8.61
CA LEU A 138 1.52 -3.38 -9.65
C LEU A 138 2.51 -4.50 -9.24
N ARG A 139 2.21 -5.23 -8.16
CA ARG A 139 3.05 -6.29 -7.58
C ARG A 139 2.30 -7.61 -7.48
N GLU A 140 2.70 -8.57 -8.26
CA GLU A 140 2.23 -9.96 -8.16
C GLU A 140 3.30 -10.84 -7.52
N VAL A 141 2.86 -11.76 -6.66
CA VAL A 141 3.74 -12.74 -6.01
C VAL A 141 3.55 -14.10 -6.64
N ARG A 142 4.64 -14.67 -7.18
CA ARG A 142 4.70 -16.05 -7.68
C ARG A 142 5.91 -16.73 -7.03
N ASP A 143 5.69 -17.84 -6.39
CA ASP A 143 6.76 -18.63 -5.72
C ASP A 143 7.68 -17.75 -4.85
N THR A 144 7.09 -16.92 -4.01
CA THR A 144 7.75 -15.93 -3.15
C THR A 144 8.38 -14.72 -3.87
N HIS A 145 8.58 -14.73 -5.15
CA HIS A 145 9.16 -13.61 -5.90
C HIS A 145 8.11 -12.57 -6.28
N VAL A 146 8.51 -11.31 -6.24
CA VAL A 146 7.67 -10.18 -6.65
C VAL A 146 7.93 -9.88 -8.12
N TYR A 147 6.86 -9.90 -8.91
CA TYR A 147 6.89 -9.56 -10.33
C TYR A 147 6.09 -8.29 -10.58
N PRO A 148 6.57 -7.41 -11.46
CA PRO A 148 5.77 -6.31 -11.94
C PRO A 148 4.57 -6.85 -12.73
N VAL A 149 3.42 -6.27 -12.51
CA VAL A 149 2.17 -6.62 -13.21
C VAL A 149 1.40 -5.33 -13.49
N ASP A 150 0.67 -5.29 -14.59
CA ASP A 150 -0.27 -4.21 -14.83
C ASP A 150 -1.55 -4.43 -14.02
N TRP A 151 -2.16 -3.37 -13.57
CA TRP A 151 -3.42 -3.41 -12.84
C TRP A 151 -4.58 -3.70 -13.81
N THR A 152 -5.07 -4.94 -13.82
CA THR A 152 -6.05 -5.44 -14.79
C THR A 152 -7.31 -4.58 -14.83
N ASP A 153 -7.84 -4.20 -13.67
CA ASP A 153 -9.10 -3.46 -13.55
C ASP A 153 -8.89 -1.94 -13.49
N LYS A 154 -7.69 -1.43 -13.80
CA LYS A 154 -7.33 -0.01 -13.63
C LYS A 154 -8.33 0.95 -14.26
N ARG A 155 -8.81 0.67 -15.47
CA ARG A 155 -9.73 1.57 -16.20
C ARG A 155 -11.06 1.75 -15.50
N GLU A 156 -11.53 0.74 -14.80
CA GLU A 156 -12.74 0.82 -14.01
C GLU A 156 -12.46 1.35 -12.60
N ALA A 157 -11.42 0.85 -11.94
CA ALA A 157 -11.04 1.26 -10.59
C ALA A 157 -10.74 2.76 -10.49
N LEU A 158 -10.02 3.32 -11.46
CA LEU A 158 -9.61 4.73 -11.48
C LEU A 158 -10.79 5.72 -11.52
N GLN A 159 -11.98 5.29 -11.98
CA GLN A 159 -13.19 6.12 -11.95
C GLN A 159 -13.71 6.39 -10.52
N TYR A 160 -13.34 5.54 -9.56
CA TYR A 160 -13.73 5.67 -8.16
C TYR A 160 -12.64 6.30 -7.28
N ILE A 161 -11.45 6.52 -7.83
CA ILE A 161 -10.29 7.04 -7.10
C ILE A 161 -10.21 8.56 -7.25
N HIS A 162 -10.12 9.24 -6.10
CA HIS A 162 -9.98 10.69 -6.05
C HIS A 162 -8.51 11.10 -6.07
N PHE A 163 -7.67 10.43 -5.27
CA PHE A 163 -6.25 10.73 -5.13
C PHE A 163 -5.44 9.49 -5.49
N LEU A 164 -4.59 9.60 -6.50
CA LEU A 164 -3.69 8.52 -6.91
C LEU A 164 -2.24 8.97 -6.75
N LYS A 165 -1.47 8.23 -5.94
CA LYS A 165 -0.02 8.41 -5.85
C LYS A 165 0.65 7.36 -6.72
N VAL A 166 1.58 7.80 -7.55
CA VAL A 166 2.44 6.98 -8.40
C VAL A 166 3.88 7.49 -8.33
N ASN A 167 4.86 6.61 -8.47
CA ASN A 167 6.22 7.02 -8.83
C ASN A 167 6.41 6.95 -10.35
N GLU A 168 7.58 7.37 -10.86
CA GLU A 168 7.89 7.38 -12.31
C GLU A 168 7.66 6.02 -12.97
N HIS A 169 8.15 4.95 -12.35
CA HIS A 169 8.02 3.60 -12.89
C HIS A 169 6.58 3.09 -12.85
N GLU A 170 5.89 3.30 -11.74
CA GLU A 170 4.47 2.94 -11.58
C GLU A 170 3.60 3.68 -12.60
N MET A 171 3.88 4.95 -12.80
CA MET A 171 3.23 5.80 -13.81
C MET A 171 3.39 5.23 -15.21
N GLU A 172 4.64 4.86 -15.58
CA GLU A 172 4.95 4.27 -16.87
C GLU A 172 4.25 2.91 -17.07
N VAL A 173 4.24 2.05 -16.05
CA VAL A 173 3.52 0.77 -16.10
C VAL A 173 2.02 0.97 -16.31
N LEU A 174 1.41 1.94 -15.61
CA LEU A 174 -0.02 2.21 -15.70
C LEU A 174 -0.42 2.80 -17.05
N THR A 175 0.35 3.75 -17.58
CA THR A 175 -0.04 4.58 -18.72
C THR A 175 0.68 4.25 -20.03
N GLY A 176 1.88 3.67 -19.94
CA GLY A 176 2.80 3.50 -21.06
C GLY A 176 3.53 4.79 -21.45
N LEU A 177 3.41 5.85 -20.63
CA LEU A 177 3.99 7.16 -20.90
C LEU A 177 5.11 7.46 -19.89
N SER A 178 6.19 8.04 -20.35
CA SER A 178 7.34 8.45 -19.53
C SER A 178 7.32 9.92 -19.12
N ASP A 179 6.54 10.76 -19.85
CA ASP A 179 6.34 12.16 -19.46
C ASP A 179 5.32 12.28 -18.33
N PRO A 180 5.69 12.86 -17.16
CA PRO A 180 4.78 12.93 -15.99
C PRO A 180 3.51 13.75 -16.24
N HIS A 181 3.59 14.80 -17.08
CA HIS A 181 2.43 15.66 -17.36
C HIS A 181 1.45 14.96 -18.29
N GLU A 182 1.94 14.26 -19.31
CA GLU A 182 1.11 13.48 -20.22
C GLU A 182 0.46 12.31 -19.51
N ALA A 183 1.22 11.59 -18.70
CA ALA A 183 0.72 10.48 -17.90
C ALA A 183 -0.33 10.92 -16.87
N ALA A 184 -0.09 12.02 -16.16
CA ALA A 184 -1.07 12.56 -15.20
C ALA A 184 -2.36 13.00 -15.90
N ARG A 185 -2.26 13.60 -17.09
CA ARG A 185 -3.43 13.96 -17.91
C ARG A 185 -4.22 12.71 -18.30
N GLN A 186 -3.54 11.67 -18.74
CA GLN A 186 -4.19 10.41 -19.11
C GLN A 186 -4.90 9.76 -17.92
N LEU A 187 -4.27 9.73 -16.73
CA LEU A 187 -4.88 9.22 -15.52
C LEU A 187 -6.10 10.04 -15.09
N TYR A 188 -6.05 11.37 -15.26
CA TYR A 188 -7.20 12.24 -15.06
C TYR A 188 -8.34 11.94 -16.04
N GLU A 189 -8.05 11.74 -17.31
CA GLU A 189 -9.03 11.34 -18.33
C GLU A 189 -9.65 9.96 -18.03
N TRP A 190 -8.92 9.11 -17.33
CA TRP A 190 -9.41 7.80 -16.86
C TRP A 190 -10.27 7.89 -15.59
N GLY A 191 -10.39 9.08 -14.98
CA GLY A 191 -11.33 9.35 -13.91
C GLY A 191 -10.73 9.85 -12.61
N VAL A 192 -9.43 9.71 -12.39
CA VAL A 192 -8.73 10.21 -11.19
C VAL A 192 -8.89 11.74 -11.09
N LYS A 193 -9.07 12.27 -9.87
CA LYS A 193 -9.26 13.70 -9.68
C LYS A 193 -7.95 14.44 -9.42
N GLU A 194 -7.06 13.83 -8.65
CA GLU A 194 -5.74 14.37 -8.33
C GLU A 194 -4.69 13.27 -8.44
N VAL A 195 -3.59 13.56 -9.12
CA VAL A 195 -2.47 12.64 -9.32
C VAL A 195 -1.22 13.23 -8.69
N LEU A 196 -0.63 12.50 -7.74
CA LEU A 196 0.66 12.81 -7.15
C LEU A 196 1.73 11.94 -7.78
N VAL A 197 2.60 12.53 -8.59
CA VAL A 197 3.75 11.85 -9.18
C VAL A 197 4.99 12.15 -8.35
N THR A 198 5.62 11.11 -7.78
CA THR A 198 6.89 11.25 -7.08
C THR A 198 8.03 10.91 -8.03
N LEU A 199 8.95 11.86 -8.17
CA LEU A 199 10.14 11.73 -8.98
C LEU A 199 11.33 11.37 -8.09
N ARG A 200 12.31 10.63 -8.61
CA ARG A 200 13.57 10.45 -7.90
C ARG A 200 14.26 11.81 -7.84
N SER A 201 14.84 12.15 -6.69
CA SER A 201 15.74 13.28 -6.60
C SER A 201 16.99 12.95 -7.43
N GLU A 202 17.24 13.72 -8.47
CA GLU A 202 18.54 13.76 -9.10
C GLU A 202 19.43 14.59 -8.16
N GLU A 203 20.20 13.91 -7.32
CA GLU A 203 21.33 14.51 -6.62
C GLU A 203 22.61 14.31 -7.41
#